data_245315d2390d58f846cc7dfdbf45b244
#
_entry.id   245315d2390d58f846cc7dfdbf45b244
#
_cell.length_a   1.000
_cell.length_b   1.000
_cell.length_c   1.000
_cell.angle_alpha   90.00
_cell.angle_beta   90.00
_cell.angle_gamma   90.00
#
_symmetry.space_group_name_H-M   'P 1'
#
loop_
_entity.id
_entity.type
_entity.pdbx_description
1 polymer ?
#
loop_
_entity_poly.entity_id
_entity_poly.type
_entity_poly.pdbx_seq_one_letter_code
_entity_poly.pdbx_strand_id
1 'polypeptide(L)'
;MKKPLLFAAVIFCLALPGFSWARALTPGLPWSVYLYEGGRLLALLAFVLMFFQFVLSSKIPWVERRLGPAALFKIHRRWGLIAFVLILSHPALLLLSEWLQGFTSAMSLLKVLGVLTLVALCAAVLAALLSRRLHLKIQTWKRIHRATYAAFPLGLVHSLIIGTTLQKGPTRVLWFALGAGYAAMLAHKAVRGSQRKRPD
;
A
#
# COMPACT_ATOMS: atom_id res chain seq x y z
N MET A 1 -22.11 -18.23 -3.31
CA MET A 1 -22.45 -16.97 -2.58
C MET A 1 -21.48 -16.77 -1.43
N LYS A 2 -20.70 -15.73 -1.32
CA LYS A 2 -19.81 -15.23 -0.21
C LYS A 2 -18.50 -14.60 -0.73
N LYS A 3 -18.51 -13.98 -1.93
CA LYS A 3 -17.52 -12.98 -2.35
C LYS A 3 -17.62 -11.68 -1.51
N PRO A 4 -18.75 -11.37 -0.79
CA PRO A 4 -18.95 -10.08 -0.14
C PRO A 4 -18.00 -9.80 1.03
N LEU A 5 -17.51 -10.81 1.77
CA LEU A 5 -16.75 -10.56 2.99
C LEU A 5 -15.37 -9.90 2.74
N LEU A 6 -14.62 -10.35 1.72
CA LEU A 6 -13.34 -9.71 1.37
C LEU A 6 -13.56 -8.27 0.90
N PHE A 7 -14.57 -8.06 0.03
CA PHE A 7 -14.88 -6.71 -0.46
C PHE A 7 -15.41 -5.81 0.65
N ALA A 8 -16.23 -6.33 1.55
CA ALA A 8 -16.69 -5.59 2.73
C ALA A 8 -15.53 -5.18 3.65
N ALA A 9 -14.57 -6.10 3.90
CA ALA A 9 -13.38 -5.78 4.67
C ALA A 9 -12.53 -4.69 3.98
N VAL A 10 -12.35 -4.77 2.66
CA VAL A 10 -11.63 -3.73 1.89
C VAL A 10 -12.35 -2.40 1.99
N ILE A 11 -13.67 -2.37 1.76
CA ILE A 11 -14.47 -1.14 1.83
C ILE A 11 -14.38 -0.54 3.24
N PHE A 12 -14.54 -1.34 4.29
CA PHE A 12 -14.40 -0.88 5.66
C PHE A 12 -13.01 -0.29 5.94
N CYS A 13 -11.94 -1.00 5.54
CA CYS A 13 -10.58 -0.53 5.72
C CYS A 13 -10.25 0.73 4.91
N LEU A 14 -10.93 0.98 3.79
CA LEU A 14 -10.80 2.22 3.00
C LEU A 14 -11.65 3.34 3.57
N ALA A 15 -12.87 3.04 4.03
CA ALA A 15 -13.80 4.03 4.56
C ALA A 15 -13.30 4.65 5.87
N LEU A 16 -12.68 3.86 6.75
CA LEU A 16 -12.25 4.32 8.07
C LEU A 16 -11.19 5.46 8.00
N PRO A 17 -10.07 5.33 7.26
CA PRO A 17 -9.13 6.44 7.09
C PRO A 17 -9.72 7.59 6.29
N GLY A 18 -10.57 7.34 5.30
CA GLY A 18 -11.29 8.37 4.56
C GLY A 18 -12.19 9.21 5.46
N PHE A 19 -12.97 8.56 6.31
CA PHE A 19 -13.83 9.23 7.28
C PHE A 19 -13.01 10.03 8.33
N SER A 20 -11.94 9.43 8.87
CA SER A 20 -11.06 10.11 9.82
C SER A 20 -10.39 11.34 9.23
N TRP A 21 -9.96 11.24 7.96
CA TRP A 21 -9.39 12.35 7.20
C TRP A 21 -10.46 13.45 6.99
N ALA A 22 -11.65 13.09 6.52
CA ALA A 22 -12.73 14.06 6.26
C ALA A 22 -13.14 14.83 7.54
N ARG A 23 -13.19 14.16 8.69
CA ARG A 23 -13.48 14.80 9.99
C ARG A 23 -12.37 15.74 10.48
N ALA A 24 -11.13 15.52 10.04
CA ALA A 24 -9.99 16.36 10.40
C ALA A 24 -9.80 17.54 9.43
N LEU A 25 -10.51 17.54 8.31
CA LEU A 25 -10.41 18.58 7.29
C LEU A 25 -11.08 19.87 7.79
N THR A 26 -10.31 20.97 7.81
CA THR A 26 -10.80 22.29 8.19
C THR A 26 -11.44 22.96 6.99
N PRO A 27 -12.70 23.46 7.08
CA PRO A 27 -13.31 24.24 6.01
C PRO A 27 -12.63 25.60 5.79
N GLY A 28 -12.72 26.14 4.56
CA GLY A 28 -12.23 27.48 4.24
C GLY A 28 -10.71 27.62 4.07
N LEU A 29 -9.99 26.51 3.99
CA LEU A 29 -8.55 26.53 3.67
C LEU A 29 -8.32 26.94 2.21
N PRO A 30 -7.13 27.53 1.90
CA PRO A 30 -6.72 27.74 0.52
C PRO A 30 -6.73 26.45 -0.29
N TRP A 31 -7.04 26.53 -1.57
CA TRP A 31 -7.10 25.35 -2.44
C TRP A 31 -5.76 24.58 -2.53
N SER A 32 -4.64 25.29 -2.41
CA SER A 32 -3.32 24.67 -2.34
C SER A 32 -3.19 23.72 -1.14
N VAL A 33 -3.76 24.07 0.01
CA VAL A 33 -3.78 23.22 1.20
C VAL A 33 -4.71 22.00 0.98
N TYR A 34 -5.82 22.18 0.25
CA TYR A 34 -6.65 21.02 -0.12
C TYR A 34 -5.95 20.04 -1.03
N LEU A 35 -5.03 20.49 -1.90
CA LEU A 35 -4.16 19.58 -2.66
C LEU A 35 -3.26 18.74 -1.74
N TYR A 36 -2.66 19.37 -0.73
CA TYR A 36 -1.85 18.66 0.28
C TYR A 36 -2.67 17.60 1.01
N GLU A 37 -3.85 17.99 1.50
CA GLU A 37 -4.77 17.08 2.19
C GLU A 37 -5.27 15.96 1.28
N GLY A 38 -5.56 16.25 0.02
CA GLY A 38 -5.90 15.25 -1.00
C GLY A 38 -4.78 14.25 -1.22
N GLY A 39 -3.54 14.73 -1.35
CA GLY A 39 -2.36 13.86 -1.44
C GLY A 39 -2.22 12.92 -0.24
N ARG A 40 -2.47 13.41 0.97
CA ARG A 40 -2.47 12.58 2.18
C ARG A 40 -3.56 11.50 2.16
N LEU A 41 -4.78 11.86 1.75
CA LEU A 41 -5.86 10.88 1.59
C LEU A 41 -5.47 9.76 0.62
N LEU A 42 -4.90 10.13 -0.54
CA LEU A 42 -4.47 9.15 -1.54
C LEU A 42 -3.43 8.16 -0.97
N ALA A 43 -2.49 8.64 -0.14
CA ALA A 43 -1.53 7.78 0.53
C ALA A 43 -2.19 6.80 1.51
N LEU A 44 -3.17 7.25 2.30
CA LEU A 44 -3.90 6.40 3.24
C LEU A 44 -4.65 5.28 2.50
N LEU A 45 -5.36 5.63 1.42
CA LEU A 45 -6.08 4.65 0.60
C LEU A 45 -5.13 3.68 -0.10
N ALA A 46 -4.02 4.18 -0.65
CA ALA A 46 -3.00 3.37 -1.31
C ALA A 46 -2.37 2.36 -0.34
N PHE A 47 -2.09 2.76 0.91
CA PHE A 47 -1.52 1.89 1.92
C PHE A 47 -2.44 0.71 2.26
N VAL A 48 -3.74 0.95 2.42
CA VAL A 48 -4.74 -0.10 2.62
C VAL A 48 -4.76 -1.05 1.42
N LEU A 49 -4.82 -0.52 0.18
CA LEU A 49 -4.80 -1.36 -1.01
C LEU A 49 -3.51 -2.17 -1.13
N MET A 50 -2.37 -1.59 -0.75
CA MET A 50 -1.08 -2.30 -0.72
C MET A 50 -1.10 -3.48 0.25
N PHE A 51 -1.71 -3.34 1.45
CA PHE A 51 -1.92 -4.47 2.36
C PHE A 51 -2.72 -5.59 1.69
N PHE A 52 -3.81 -5.26 1.03
CA PHE A 52 -4.63 -6.26 0.35
C PHE A 52 -3.93 -6.93 -0.84
N GLN A 53 -2.89 -6.32 -1.44
CA GLN A 53 -2.04 -7.02 -2.41
C GLN A 53 -1.33 -8.23 -1.79
N PHE A 54 -0.88 -8.12 -0.54
CA PHE A 54 -0.28 -9.24 0.18
C PHE A 54 -1.32 -10.30 0.52
N VAL A 55 -2.52 -9.92 0.95
CA VAL A 55 -3.62 -10.86 1.18
C VAL A 55 -3.94 -11.66 -0.08
N LEU A 56 -4.07 -11.00 -1.23
CA LEU A 56 -4.37 -11.64 -2.52
C LEU A 56 -3.23 -12.56 -3.01
N SER A 57 -1.98 -12.27 -2.66
CA SER A 57 -0.79 -13.04 -3.06
C SER A 57 -0.36 -14.11 -2.07
N SER A 58 -0.91 -14.12 -0.85
CA SER A 58 -0.48 -15.00 0.25
C SER A 58 -0.97 -16.44 0.16
N LYS A 59 -1.77 -16.78 -0.87
CA LYS A 59 -2.34 -18.12 -1.05
C LYS A 59 -3.09 -18.64 0.18
N ILE A 60 -3.85 -17.77 0.83
CA ILE A 60 -4.71 -18.15 1.94
C ILE A 60 -5.80 -19.09 1.40
N PRO A 61 -5.92 -20.34 1.91
CA PRO A 61 -6.81 -21.34 1.32
C PRO A 61 -8.28 -20.90 1.24
N TRP A 62 -8.71 -20.12 2.23
CA TRP A 62 -10.06 -19.56 2.24
C TRP A 62 -10.28 -18.56 1.10
N VAL A 63 -9.30 -17.67 0.83
CA VAL A 63 -9.37 -16.67 -0.24
C VAL A 63 -9.32 -17.35 -1.62
N GLU A 64 -8.40 -18.31 -1.80
CA GLU A 64 -8.27 -19.08 -3.05
C GLU A 64 -9.54 -19.87 -3.39
N ARG A 65 -10.10 -20.59 -2.42
CA ARG A 65 -11.36 -21.34 -2.64
C ARG A 65 -12.54 -20.47 -3.00
N ARG A 66 -12.55 -19.20 -2.56
CA ARG A 66 -13.70 -18.28 -2.77
C ARG A 66 -13.62 -17.54 -4.09
N LEU A 67 -12.44 -17.13 -4.51
CA LEU A 67 -12.26 -16.29 -5.70
C LEU A 67 -11.74 -17.07 -6.91
N GLY A 68 -11.00 -18.13 -6.68
CA GLY A 68 -10.26 -18.84 -7.72
C GLY A 68 -9.00 -18.11 -8.19
N PRO A 69 -7.99 -18.84 -8.73
CA PRO A 69 -6.70 -18.26 -9.08
C PRO A 69 -6.77 -17.17 -10.14
N ALA A 70 -7.62 -17.34 -11.16
CA ALA A 70 -7.77 -16.38 -12.26
C ALA A 70 -8.34 -15.03 -11.78
N ALA A 71 -9.38 -15.08 -10.91
CA ALA A 71 -9.96 -13.85 -10.36
C ALA A 71 -8.99 -13.16 -9.40
N LEU A 72 -8.27 -13.91 -8.56
CA LEU A 72 -7.23 -13.37 -7.68
C LEU A 72 -6.17 -12.62 -8.46
N PHE A 73 -5.64 -13.20 -9.54
CA PHE A 73 -4.66 -12.55 -10.39
C PHE A 73 -5.20 -11.27 -11.02
N LYS A 74 -6.44 -11.30 -11.53
CA LYS A 74 -7.10 -10.13 -12.14
C LYS A 74 -7.30 -9.00 -11.13
N ILE A 75 -7.77 -9.33 -9.92
CA ILE A 75 -7.98 -8.35 -8.83
C ILE A 75 -6.63 -7.78 -8.38
N HIS A 76 -5.65 -8.64 -8.09
CA HIS A 76 -4.30 -8.22 -7.71
C HIS A 76 -3.70 -7.23 -8.72
N ARG A 77 -3.77 -7.52 -10.01
CA ARG A 77 -3.27 -6.63 -11.06
C ARG A 77 -3.99 -5.29 -11.08
N ARG A 78 -5.33 -5.28 -11.00
CA ARG A 78 -6.14 -4.04 -11.07
C ARG A 78 -5.92 -3.17 -9.82
N TRP A 79 -6.05 -3.76 -8.65
CA TRP A 79 -5.88 -3.03 -7.39
C TRP A 79 -4.43 -2.59 -7.17
N GLY A 80 -3.47 -3.41 -7.62
CA GLY A 80 -2.06 -3.03 -7.59
C GLY A 80 -1.78 -1.80 -8.44
N LEU A 81 -2.38 -1.70 -9.63
CA LEU A 81 -2.25 -0.52 -10.48
C LEU A 81 -2.93 0.71 -9.87
N ILE A 82 -4.13 0.56 -9.30
CA ILE A 82 -4.82 1.64 -8.59
C ILE A 82 -3.96 2.13 -7.41
N ALA A 83 -3.50 1.21 -6.55
CA ALA A 83 -2.63 1.56 -5.43
C ALA A 83 -1.36 2.30 -5.88
N PHE A 84 -0.77 1.87 -6.99
CA PHE A 84 0.42 2.50 -7.57
C PHE A 84 0.14 3.92 -8.06
N VAL A 85 -0.95 4.15 -8.76
CA VAL A 85 -1.35 5.51 -9.19
C VAL A 85 -1.58 6.41 -7.98
N LEU A 86 -2.32 5.93 -6.98
CA LEU A 86 -2.58 6.70 -5.75
C LEU A 86 -1.29 7.07 -5.02
N ILE A 87 -0.34 6.13 -4.90
CA ILE A 87 0.92 6.39 -4.19
C ILE A 87 1.85 7.32 -4.97
N LEU A 88 1.82 7.30 -6.32
CA LEU A 88 2.53 8.27 -7.14
C LEU A 88 1.93 9.67 -7.02
N SER A 89 0.61 9.76 -7.00
CA SER A 89 -0.10 11.03 -6.87
C SER A 89 0.13 11.69 -5.50
N HIS A 90 0.39 10.90 -4.45
CA HIS A 90 0.63 11.43 -3.11
C HIS A 90 1.78 12.47 -3.08
N PRO A 91 3.04 12.14 -3.37
CA PRO A 91 4.12 13.13 -3.32
C PRO A 91 3.95 14.21 -4.39
N ALA A 92 3.38 13.90 -5.55
CA ALA A 92 3.14 14.89 -6.58
C ALA A 92 2.21 16.02 -6.10
N LEU A 93 1.11 15.67 -5.42
CA LEU A 93 0.18 16.67 -4.87
C LEU A 93 0.80 17.43 -3.69
N LEU A 94 1.60 16.78 -2.85
CA LEU A 94 2.30 17.46 -1.76
C LEU A 94 3.29 18.50 -2.29
N LEU A 95 4.13 18.10 -3.24
CA LEU A 95 5.12 19.00 -3.86
C LEU A 95 4.46 20.15 -4.62
N LEU A 96 3.37 19.86 -5.36
CA LEU A 96 2.60 20.89 -6.03
C LEU A 96 2.01 21.88 -5.02
N SER A 97 1.47 21.40 -3.92
CA SER A 97 0.93 22.23 -2.84
C SER A 97 2.01 23.13 -2.22
N GLU A 98 3.18 22.57 -1.90
CA GLU A 98 4.33 23.33 -1.35
C GLU A 98 4.78 24.42 -2.32
N TRP A 99 4.92 24.06 -3.61
CA TRP A 99 5.31 25.02 -4.65
C TRP A 99 4.32 26.21 -4.78
N LEU A 100 3.01 25.90 -4.76
CA LEU A 100 1.95 26.92 -4.85
C LEU A 100 1.88 27.82 -3.61
N GLN A 101 2.37 27.34 -2.48
CA GLN A 101 2.44 28.12 -1.23
C GLN A 101 3.78 28.86 -1.08
N GLY A 102 4.68 28.73 -2.04
CA GLY A 102 5.97 29.42 -2.06
C GLY A 102 6.99 28.90 -1.04
N PHE A 103 6.84 27.69 -0.56
CA PHE A 103 7.82 27.09 0.35
C PHE A 103 8.15 25.65 -0.05
N THR A 104 9.29 25.15 0.41
CA THR A 104 9.69 23.74 0.31
C THR A 104 10.01 23.22 1.70
N SER A 105 9.35 22.14 2.07
CA SER A 105 9.62 21.52 3.36
C SER A 105 10.95 20.76 3.36
N ALA A 106 11.73 20.90 4.42
CA ALA A 106 13.03 20.24 4.55
C ALA A 106 12.90 18.69 4.41
N MET A 107 13.94 18.09 3.81
CA MET A 107 14.05 16.65 3.71
C MET A 107 14.39 16.07 5.09
N SER A 108 13.53 15.23 5.64
CA SER A 108 13.76 14.51 6.88
C SER A 108 14.03 13.03 6.61
N LEU A 109 14.63 12.31 7.56
CA LEU A 109 14.84 10.86 7.47
C LEU A 109 13.53 10.12 7.17
N LEU A 110 12.42 10.58 7.74
CA LEU A 110 11.11 9.98 7.53
C LEU A 110 10.57 10.20 6.11
N LYS A 111 10.86 11.36 5.49
CA LYS A 111 10.57 11.59 4.08
C LYS A 111 11.42 10.69 3.19
N VAL A 112 12.70 10.48 3.54
CA VAL A 112 13.58 9.53 2.84
C VAL A 112 13.00 8.11 2.87
N LEU A 113 12.44 7.64 3.99
CA LEU A 113 11.75 6.35 4.04
C LEU A 113 10.58 6.28 3.06
N GLY A 114 9.80 7.36 2.93
CA GLY A 114 8.73 7.47 1.93
C GLY A 114 9.25 7.38 0.50
N VAL A 115 10.35 8.07 0.20
CA VAL A 115 11.01 8.02 -1.12
C VAL A 115 11.53 6.61 -1.41
N LEU A 116 12.18 5.94 -0.46
CA LEU A 116 12.66 4.57 -0.62
C LEU A 116 11.49 3.60 -0.87
N THR A 117 10.38 3.78 -0.15
CA THR A 117 9.14 3.02 -0.39
C THR A 117 8.65 3.22 -1.82
N LEU A 118 8.58 4.47 -2.28
CA LEU A 118 8.13 4.82 -3.63
C LEU A 118 9.05 4.21 -4.70
N VAL A 119 10.37 4.34 -4.55
CA VAL A 119 11.35 3.76 -5.48
C VAL A 119 11.20 2.24 -5.56
N ALA A 120 11.07 1.55 -4.42
CA ALA A 120 10.86 0.11 -4.38
C ALA A 120 9.56 -0.31 -5.08
N LEU A 121 8.48 0.45 -4.89
CA LEU A 121 7.20 0.19 -5.56
C LEU A 121 7.27 0.48 -7.06
N CYS A 122 7.89 1.59 -7.48
CA CYS A 122 8.12 1.92 -8.89
C CYS A 122 8.90 0.79 -9.58
N ALA A 123 10.03 0.38 -9.01
CA ALA A 123 10.82 -0.72 -9.55
C ALA A 123 10.02 -2.01 -9.68
N ALA A 124 9.26 -2.37 -8.64
CA ALA A 124 8.47 -3.60 -8.63
C ALA A 124 7.31 -3.60 -9.64
N VAL A 125 6.58 -2.48 -9.75
CA VAL A 125 5.43 -2.35 -10.65
C VAL A 125 5.90 -2.21 -12.10
N LEU A 126 6.91 -1.37 -12.37
CA LEU A 126 7.46 -1.20 -13.72
C LEU A 126 8.09 -2.52 -14.22
N ALA A 127 8.82 -3.24 -13.39
CA ALA A 127 9.33 -4.56 -13.74
C ALA A 127 8.20 -5.53 -14.12
N ALA A 128 7.06 -5.50 -13.40
CA ALA A 128 5.91 -6.34 -13.72
C ALA A 128 5.21 -5.92 -15.02
N LEU A 129 5.04 -4.61 -15.25
CA LEU A 129 4.37 -4.06 -16.45
C LEU A 129 5.22 -4.22 -17.71
N LEU A 130 6.52 -3.96 -17.59
CA LEU A 130 7.45 -3.92 -18.72
C LEU A 130 8.19 -5.24 -18.94
N SER A 131 7.96 -6.28 -18.11
CA SER A 131 8.69 -7.55 -18.17
C SER A 131 8.73 -8.18 -19.57
N ARG A 132 7.62 -8.10 -20.32
CA ARG A 132 7.55 -8.61 -21.69
C ARG A 132 8.34 -7.73 -22.68
N ARG A 133 8.23 -6.40 -22.56
CA ARG A 133 8.94 -5.45 -23.45
C ARG A 133 10.44 -5.49 -23.23
N LEU A 134 10.86 -5.62 -21.98
CA LEU A 134 12.28 -5.67 -21.57
C LEU A 134 12.85 -7.09 -21.61
N HIS A 135 12.10 -8.08 -22.10
CA HIS A 135 12.51 -9.50 -22.17
C HIS A 135 13.08 -10.03 -20.84
N LEU A 136 12.53 -9.54 -19.70
CA LEU A 136 13.02 -9.93 -18.38
C LEU A 136 12.72 -11.40 -18.11
N LYS A 137 13.74 -12.14 -17.69
CA LYS A 137 13.57 -13.52 -17.19
C LYS A 137 12.58 -13.51 -16.02
N ILE A 138 11.70 -14.52 -15.95
CA ILE A 138 10.67 -14.65 -14.90
C ILE A 138 11.29 -14.55 -13.49
N GLN A 139 12.48 -15.08 -13.29
CA GLN A 139 13.17 -15.01 -12.00
C GLN A 139 13.61 -13.58 -11.67
N THR A 140 14.06 -12.81 -12.65
CA THR A 140 14.53 -11.43 -12.47
C THR A 140 13.37 -10.51 -12.06
N TRP A 141 12.28 -10.48 -12.83
CA TRP A 141 11.16 -9.65 -12.45
C TRP A 141 10.53 -10.07 -11.10
N LYS A 142 10.49 -11.36 -10.78
CA LYS A 142 10.05 -11.84 -9.46
C LYS A 142 10.97 -11.39 -8.33
N ARG A 143 12.28 -11.28 -8.54
CA ARG A 143 13.22 -10.74 -7.54
C ARG A 143 12.97 -9.27 -7.31
N ILE A 144 12.83 -8.47 -8.39
CA ILE A 144 12.52 -7.04 -8.30
C ILE A 144 11.16 -6.82 -7.63
N HIS A 145 10.13 -7.56 -8.06
CA HIS A 145 8.78 -7.44 -7.48
C HIS A 145 8.75 -7.78 -5.98
N ARG A 146 9.66 -8.62 -5.50
CA ARG A 146 9.80 -8.90 -4.05
C ARG A 146 10.25 -7.69 -3.23
N ALA A 147 10.77 -6.61 -3.84
CA ALA A 147 11.05 -5.37 -3.12
C ALA A 147 9.80 -4.77 -2.45
N THR A 148 8.59 -5.10 -2.94
CA THR A 148 7.33 -4.72 -2.29
C THR A 148 7.23 -5.20 -0.84
N TYR A 149 7.90 -6.32 -0.49
CA TYR A 149 7.94 -6.79 0.90
C TYR A 149 8.72 -5.87 1.83
N ALA A 150 9.72 -5.15 1.34
CA ALA A 150 10.39 -4.10 2.11
C ALA A 150 9.61 -2.78 2.08
N ALA A 151 8.94 -2.49 0.97
CA ALA A 151 8.17 -1.25 0.80
C ALA A 151 7.04 -1.11 1.83
N PHE A 152 6.36 -2.21 2.19
CA PHE A 152 5.25 -2.14 3.14
C PHE A 152 5.68 -1.70 4.55
N PRO A 153 6.67 -2.32 5.23
CA PRO A 153 7.10 -1.86 6.55
C PRO A 153 7.72 -0.45 6.53
N LEU A 154 8.45 -0.09 5.47
CA LEU A 154 8.98 1.28 5.31
C LEU A 154 7.83 2.30 5.23
N GLY A 155 6.81 2.02 4.42
CA GLY A 155 5.61 2.86 4.31
C GLY A 155 4.80 2.89 5.62
N LEU A 156 4.74 1.78 6.37
CA LEU A 156 4.09 1.73 7.68
C LEU A 156 4.77 2.68 8.68
N VAL A 157 6.10 2.59 8.80
CA VAL A 157 6.88 3.45 9.71
C VAL A 157 6.76 4.91 9.29
N HIS A 158 6.98 5.20 7.99
CA HIS A 158 6.81 6.54 7.43
C HIS A 158 5.45 7.13 7.80
N SER A 159 4.36 6.42 7.52
CA SER A 159 3.00 6.91 7.74
C SER A 159 2.64 7.05 9.23
N LEU A 160 3.04 6.12 10.10
CA LEU A 160 2.76 6.16 11.53
C LEU A 160 3.44 7.34 12.24
N ILE A 161 4.62 7.76 11.76
CA ILE A 161 5.40 8.80 12.44
C ILE A 161 5.00 10.20 11.92
N ILE A 162 4.86 10.39 10.61
CA ILE A 162 4.55 11.72 10.06
C ILE A 162 3.09 11.93 9.68
N GLY A 163 2.29 10.86 9.65
CA GLY A 163 0.88 10.94 9.28
C GLY A 163 0.02 11.55 10.39
N THR A 164 -0.42 12.80 10.24
CA THR A 164 -1.22 13.49 11.27
C THR A 164 -2.55 12.78 11.56
N THR A 165 -3.20 12.17 10.57
CA THR A 165 -4.41 11.35 10.73
C THR A 165 -4.16 10.08 11.55
N LEU A 166 -2.88 9.66 11.70
CA LEU A 166 -2.47 8.45 12.38
C LEU A 166 -1.91 8.70 13.79
N GLN A 167 -1.93 9.93 14.29
CA GLN A 167 -1.41 10.24 15.62
C GLN A 167 -2.27 9.63 16.74
N LYS A 168 -3.58 9.53 16.53
CA LYS A 168 -4.55 8.96 17.46
C LYS A 168 -5.80 8.45 16.73
N GLY A 169 -6.65 7.73 17.45
CA GLY A 169 -7.96 7.32 16.96
C GLY A 169 -7.97 5.99 16.19
N PRO A 170 -9.12 5.63 15.60
CA PRO A 170 -9.37 4.30 15.04
C PRO A 170 -8.49 3.99 13.83
N THR A 171 -8.10 4.99 13.04
CA THR A 171 -7.21 4.79 11.91
C THR A 171 -5.81 4.31 12.34
N ARG A 172 -5.30 4.82 13.47
CA ARG A 172 -4.03 4.33 14.04
C ARG A 172 -4.12 2.86 14.44
N VAL A 173 -5.22 2.47 15.09
CA VAL A 173 -5.48 1.06 15.46
C VAL A 173 -5.52 0.18 14.22
N LEU A 174 -6.20 0.65 13.16
CA LEU A 174 -6.22 -0.07 11.88
C LEU A 174 -4.80 -0.25 11.33
N TRP A 175 -3.92 0.77 11.38
CA TRP A 175 -2.54 0.66 10.89
C TRP A 175 -1.74 -0.40 11.63
N PHE A 176 -1.84 -0.46 12.95
CA PHE A 176 -1.22 -1.53 13.73
C PHE A 176 -1.80 -2.90 13.38
N ALA A 177 -3.11 -3.00 13.18
CA ALA A 177 -3.75 -4.25 12.76
C ALA A 177 -3.27 -4.71 11.36
N LEU A 178 -3.13 -3.79 10.40
CA LEU A 178 -2.57 -4.08 9.08
C LEU A 178 -1.10 -4.52 9.19
N GLY A 179 -0.30 -3.86 10.02
CA GLY A 179 1.09 -4.24 10.29
C GLY A 179 1.21 -5.64 10.91
N ALA A 180 0.40 -5.93 11.93
CA ALA A 180 0.34 -7.25 12.57
C ALA A 180 -0.13 -8.33 11.59
N GLY A 181 -1.16 -8.05 10.78
CA GLY A 181 -1.64 -8.94 9.73
C GLY A 181 -0.58 -9.25 8.67
N TYR A 182 0.19 -8.23 8.28
CA TYR A 182 1.31 -8.40 7.36
C TYR A 182 2.42 -9.30 7.97
N ALA A 183 2.81 -9.07 9.21
CA ALA A 183 3.79 -9.90 9.91
C ALA A 183 3.31 -11.36 10.05
N ALA A 184 2.05 -11.58 10.38
CA ALA A 184 1.44 -12.91 10.45
C ALA A 184 1.45 -13.62 9.08
N MET A 185 1.18 -12.91 7.98
CA MET A 185 1.27 -13.48 6.63
C MET A 185 2.70 -13.88 6.26
N LEU A 186 3.71 -13.09 6.65
CA LEU A 186 5.12 -13.44 6.44
C LEU A 186 5.52 -14.69 7.23
N ALA A 187 5.16 -14.74 8.52
CA ALA A 187 5.43 -15.89 9.38
C ALA A 187 4.78 -17.17 8.81
N HIS A 188 3.51 -17.09 8.43
CA HIS A 188 2.80 -18.20 7.78
C HIS A 188 3.50 -18.71 6.51
N LYS A 189 3.96 -17.78 5.68
CA LYS A 189 4.70 -18.11 4.44
C LYS A 189 6.05 -18.78 4.74
N ALA A 190 6.78 -18.32 5.77
CA ALA A 190 8.05 -18.88 6.19
C ALA A 190 7.87 -20.33 6.68
N VAL A 191 6.88 -20.58 7.55
CA VAL A 191 6.57 -21.93 8.08
C VAL A 191 6.22 -22.89 6.95
N ARG A 192 5.34 -22.50 6.03
CA ARG A 192 5.00 -23.34 4.86
C ARG A 192 6.18 -23.62 3.94
N GLY A 193 7.09 -22.66 3.78
CA GLY A 193 8.31 -22.82 2.99
C GLY A 193 9.28 -23.82 3.62
N SER A 194 9.37 -23.85 4.94
CA SER A 194 10.20 -24.81 5.70
C SER A 194 9.65 -26.23 5.62
N GLN A 195 8.34 -26.41 5.75
CA GLN A 195 7.70 -27.74 5.68
C GLN A 195 7.88 -28.41 4.31
N ARG A 196 7.90 -27.63 3.22
CA ARG A 196 8.13 -28.17 1.85
C ARG A 196 9.57 -28.59 1.56
N LYS A 197 10.52 -28.21 2.41
CA LYS A 197 11.96 -28.54 2.25
C LYS A 197 12.42 -29.70 3.13
N ARG A 198 11.58 -30.26 4.01
CA ARG A 198 11.89 -31.49 4.74
C ARG A 198 11.63 -32.66 3.78
N PRO A 199 12.67 -33.38 3.31
CA PRO A 199 12.49 -34.68 2.68
C PRO A 199 12.01 -35.64 3.78
N ASP A 200 11.07 -36.50 3.44
CA ASP A 200 10.69 -37.65 4.25
C ASP A 200 11.88 -38.63 4.32
#